data_37619b5f63627dccf28cb3425d0954f6
#
_entry.id   37619b5f63627dccf28cb3425d0954f6
#
_cell.length_a   1.000
_cell.length_b   1.000
_cell.length_c   1.000
_cell.angle_alpha   90.00
_cell.angle_beta   90.00
_cell.angle_gamma   90.00
#
_symmetry.space_group_name_H-M   'P 1'
#
loop_
_entity.id
_entity.type
_entity.pdbx_description
1 polymer ?
#
loop_
_entity_poly.entity_id
_entity_poly.type
_entity_poly.pdbx_seq_one_letter_code
_entity_poly.pdbx_strand_id
1 'polypeptide(L)'
;MFISPDWMCTQEEGILIMEQYDVIVIGAGVVGSAIARELSRYELKTAVLEKELDVATGNSSRNTGMLHGGFTYKLGTLRAQCSVEGNQEFDKVASELGVPFKRTGKLVVGFTEHDHQNILRFKANGEANGVKGMRMVDADEMHRIEPNAGGNFAMYVPSSGILDPFQYTIGLAENACHNGVHFYFGSRVTGIKQIAKDTPDMALLIKRNPSISGKEDLYEVTTERAIFLARWVINSAGAYANKIGQMMGYPHVPQYGCKGEYYVLDKKAGQFLKIPVYPAPNDQGGFVTHATPTVDGNILVGPDWYDTEGPEDYANQKQSLDKLFTDGKKMFPKMARPYFIRNFVGIRWRNCNPITKEALDFRIDTNAGIPHTISLVGIESPGVTAATPLARRVAAILL
;
A
#
# COMPACT_ATOMS: atom_id res chain seq x y z
N MET A 1 16.04 -11.03 13.51
CA MET A 1 16.28 -12.41 14.01
C MET A 1 15.02 -13.18 13.71
N PHE A 2 14.95 -13.81 12.53
CA PHE A 2 13.79 -14.58 12.12
C PHE A 2 13.69 -15.80 13.03
N ILE A 3 12.50 -16.04 13.56
CA ILE A 3 12.23 -17.19 14.43
C ILE A 3 12.56 -18.44 13.63
N SER A 4 13.51 -19.25 14.13
CA SER A 4 13.82 -20.58 13.59
C SER A 4 12.54 -21.43 13.64
N PRO A 5 12.31 -22.29 12.67
CA PRO A 5 11.08 -23.07 12.60
C PRO A 5 11.13 -24.27 13.56
N ASP A 6 10.92 -24.04 14.85
CA ASP A 6 10.70 -25.14 15.82
C ASP A 6 9.34 -25.87 15.62
N TRP A 7 8.60 -25.51 14.56
CA TRP A 7 7.33 -26.16 14.18
C TRP A 7 7.49 -27.27 13.11
N MET A 8 8.73 -27.65 12.73
CA MET A 8 8.94 -28.87 11.95
C MET A 8 8.77 -30.10 12.82
N CYS A 9 7.61 -30.36 13.35
CA CYS A 9 7.27 -31.63 13.97
C CYS A 9 6.57 -32.54 12.95
N THR A 10 7.26 -33.65 12.66
CA THR A 10 6.81 -34.96 12.16
C THR A 10 5.71 -34.97 11.10
N GLN A 11 6.13 -35.25 9.86
CA GLN A 11 5.27 -35.74 8.79
C GLN A 11 4.64 -37.09 9.20
N GLU A 12 3.44 -37.03 9.74
CA GLU A 12 2.43 -38.06 9.54
C GLU A 12 1.45 -37.55 8.48
N GLU A 13 1.02 -38.39 7.58
CA GLU A 13 0.14 -38.13 6.45
C GLU A 13 -1.16 -37.43 6.91
N GLY A 14 -1.17 -36.10 6.92
CA GLY A 14 -2.32 -35.27 7.28
C GLY A 14 -1.98 -33.80 7.27
N ILE A 15 -2.88 -32.98 6.70
CA ILE A 15 -2.80 -31.52 6.76
C ILE A 15 -2.73 -31.11 8.23
N LEU A 16 -1.63 -30.46 8.64
CA LEU A 16 -1.42 -30.03 10.02
C LEU A 16 -2.47 -28.96 10.38
N ILE A 17 -3.33 -29.24 11.37
CA ILE A 17 -4.22 -28.23 11.95
C ILE A 17 -3.38 -27.40 12.91
N MET A 18 -3.18 -26.15 12.57
CA MET A 18 -2.45 -25.19 13.38
C MET A 18 -3.33 -24.66 14.54
N GLU A 19 -2.71 -23.88 15.41
CA GLU A 19 -3.38 -23.27 16.55
C GLU A 19 -4.57 -22.39 16.14
N GLN A 20 -5.51 -22.20 17.06
CA GLN A 20 -6.59 -21.25 16.94
C GLN A 20 -6.08 -19.84 17.27
N TYR A 21 -6.51 -18.86 16.45
CA TYR A 21 -6.26 -17.43 16.59
C TYR A 21 -7.56 -16.67 16.85
N ASP A 22 -7.45 -15.50 17.47
CA ASP A 22 -8.56 -14.55 17.50
C ASP A 22 -8.73 -13.89 16.13
N VAL A 23 -7.60 -13.55 15.50
CA VAL A 23 -7.60 -12.84 14.21
C VAL A 23 -6.57 -13.43 13.26
N ILE A 24 -6.98 -13.66 12.02
CA ILE A 24 -6.09 -13.93 10.88
C ILE A 24 -6.13 -12.74 9.92
N VAL A 25 -4.97 -12.17 9.61
CA VAL A 25 -4.77 -11.15 8.57
C VAL A 25 -4.15 -11.82 7.34
N ILE A 26 -4.76 -11.66 6.17
CA ILE A 26 -4.27 -12.26 4.92
C ILE A 26 -3.52 -11.21 4.10
N GLY A 27 -2.21 -11.41 3.94
CA GLY A 27 -1.29 -10.54 3.22
C GLY A 27 -0.41 -9.69 4.14
N ALA A 28 0.92 -9.77 3.98
CA ALA A 28 1.93 -9.01 4.71
C ALA A 28 2.51 -7.83 3.88
N GLY A 29 1.68 -7.18 3.05
CA GLY A 29 1.98 -5.87 2.49
C GLY A 29 1.87 -4.78 3.56
N VAL A 30 2.16 -3.53 3.19
CA VAL A 30 2.16 -2.38 4.12
C VAL A 30 0.86 -2.24 4.92
N VAL A 31 -0.29 -2.52 4.31
CA VAL A 31 -1.61 -2.42 4.97
C VAL A 31 -1.80 -3.55 5.98
N GLY A 32 -1.53 -4.80 5.58
CA GLY A 32 -1.64 -5.96 6.48
C GLY A 32 -0.66 -5.89 7.65
N SER A 33 0.57 -5.46 7.41
CA SER A 33 1.57 -5.23 8.46
C SER A 33 1.17 -4.10 9.41
N ALA A 34 0.53 -3.03 8.88
CA ALA A 34 -0.01 -1.96 9.73
C ALA A 34 -1.21 -2.44 10.58
N ILE A 35 -2.10 -3.27 10.01
CA ILE A 35 -3.21 -3.90 10.75
C ILE A 35 -2.65 -4.80 11.86
N ALA A 36 -1.69 -5.65 11.54
CA ALA A 36 -1.04 -6.53 12.50
C ALA A 36 -0.43 -5.74 13.68
N ARG A 37 0.30 -4.65 13.37
CA ARG A 37 0.86 -3.74 14.38
C ARG A 37 -0.22 -3.06 15.21
N GLU A 38 -1.31 -2.62 14.64
CA GLU A 38 -2.39 -1.99 15.39
C GLU A 38 -3.07 -3.00 16.33
N LEU A 39 -3.37 -4.22 15.84
CA LEU A 39 -3.97 -5.28 16.62
C LEU A 39 -3.06 -5.80 17.75
N SER A 40 -1.73 -5.72 17.59
CA SER A 40 -0.78 -6.12 18.63
C SER A 40 -0.82 -5.26 19.90
N ARG A 41 -1.60 -4.17 19.90
CA ARG A 41 -1.87 -3.33 21.09
C ARG A 41 -2.94 -3.90 22.01
N TYR A 42 -3.62 -4.95 21.58
CA TYR A 42 -4.75 -5.55 22.27
C TYR A 42 -4.43 -7.01 22.65
N GLU A 43 -5.12 -7.54 23.62
CA GLU A 43 -5.00 -8.95 24.04
C GLU A 43 -5.68 -9.88 23.01
N LEU A 44 -5.11 -9.94 21.81
CA LEU A 44 -5.59 -10.74 20.69
C LEU A 44 -4.46 -11.62 20.14
N LYS A 45 -4.71 -12.92 20.09
CA LYS A 45 -3.81 -13.85 19.41
C LYS A 45 -3.98 -13.68 17.90
N THR A 46 -3.03 -13.00 17.27
CA THR A 46 -3.11 -12.62 15.85
C THR A 46 -2.09 -13.35 15.00
N ALA A 47 -2.50 -13.83 13.83
CA ALA A 47 -1.61 -14.36 12.80
C ALA A 47 -1.72 -13.57 11.49
N VAL A 48 -0.61 -13.48 10.76
CA VAL A 48 -0.54 -12.95 9.41
C VAL A 48 -0.12 -14.07 8.46
N LEU A 49 -0.91 -14.32 7.41
CA LEU A 49 -0.61 -15.31 6.38
C LEU A 49 -0.15 -14.61 5.10
N GLU A 50 1.10 -14.86 4.69
CA GLU A 50 1.68 -14.28 3.47
C GLU A 50 2.07 -15.40 2.49
N LYS A 51 1.68 -15.23 1.22
CA LYS A 51 1.98 -16.20 0.15
C LYS A 51 3.45 -16.26 -0.23
N GLU A 52 4.14 -15.15 -0.09
CA GLU A 52 5.57 -15.03 -0.40
C GLU A 52 6.44 -15.40 0.81
N LEU A 53 7.76 -15.40 0.60
CA LEU A 53 8.73 -15.77 1.65
C LEU A 53 9.15 -14.59 2.53
N ASP A 54 8.63 -13.39 2.25
CA ASP A 54 8.95 -12.18 3.00
C ASP A 54 7.82 -11.15 2.90
N VAL A 55 7.85 -10.13 3.74
CA VAL A 55 6.95 -8.98 3.68
C VAL A 55 7.25 -8.08 2.48
N ALA A 56 6.34 -7.21 2.11
CA ALA A 56 6.51 -6.18 1.08
C ALA A 56 6.83 -6.68 -0.35
N THR A 57 6.82 -7.95 -0.64
CA THR A 57 7.20 -8.51 -1.96
C THR A 57 6.27 -8.11 -3.11
N GLY A 58 5.05 -7.68 -2.81
CA GLY A 58 4.09 -7.15 -3.79
C GLY A 58 4.28 -5.66 -4.08
N ASN A 59 3.17 -4.94 -4.27
CA ASN A 59 3.18 -3.51 -4.64
C ASN A 59 3.66 -2.56 -3.53
N SER A 60 3.74 -3.03 -2.28
CA SER A 60 4.22 -2.21 -1.15
C SER A 60 5.64 -1.72 -1.34
N SER A 61 6.49 -2.46 -2.05
CA SER A 61 7.86 -2.10 -2.39
C SER A 61 8.03 -1.54 -3.80
N ARG A 62 6.99 -1.58 -4.64
CA ARG A 62 7.05 -1.20 -6.06
C ARG A 62 6.40 0.15 -6.31
N ASN A 63 6.86 1.17 -5.60
CA ASN A 63 6.36 2.54 -5.66
C ASN A 63 7.49 3.54 -5.41
N THR A 64 7.18 4.84 -5.45
CA THR A 64 8.18 5.91 -5.31
C THR A 64 8.53 6.27 -3.86
N GLY A 65 7.95 5.60 -2.87
CA GLY A 65 8.16 5.98 -1.46
C GLY A 65 7.65 7.40 -1.13
N MET A 66 6.61 7.86 -1.85
CA MET A 66 6.09 9.21 -1.65
C MET A 66 5.17 9.26 -0.42
N LEU A 67 5.50 10.14 0.52
CA LEU A 67 4.60 10.54 1.59
C LEU A 67 3.65 11.63 1.05
N HIS A 68 2.41 11.21 0.71
CA HIS A 68 1.45 12.06 0.05
C HIS A 68 0.77 13.05 1.01
N GLY A 69 0.61 14.31 0.58
CA GLY A 69 -0.14 15.33 1.33
C GLY A 69 -1.65 15.15 1.31
N GLY A 70 -2.22 14.52 0.27
CA GLY A 70 -3.68 14.27 0.18
C GLY A 70 -4.47 15.27 -0.65
N PHE A 71 -3.82 16.19 -1.38
CA PHE A 71 -4.49 17.32 -2.05
C PHE A 71 -5.27 16.93 -3.33
N THR A 72 -4.98 15.81 -3.98
CA THR A 72 -5.66 15.41 -5.22
C THR A 72 -6.87 14.50 -5.01
N TYR A 73 -7.06 13.97 -3.82
CA TYR A 73 -8.16 13.04 -3.55
C TYR A 73 -9.45 13.78 -3.24
N LYS A 74 -10.57 13.25 -3.73
CA LYS A 74 -11.90 13.88 -3.57
C LYS A 74 -12.24 14.01 -2.09
N LEU A 75 -12.69 15.18 -1.70
CA LEU A 75 -13.12 15.49 -0.33
C LEU A 75 -14.18 14.48 0.16
N GLY A 76 -14.03 14.06 1.40
CA GLY A 76 -14.95 13.13 2.06
C GLY A 76 -14.69 11.65 1.77
N THR A 77 -13.78 11.33 0.85
CA THR A 77 -13.41 9.93 0.58
C THR A 77 -12.49 9.34 1.67
N LEU A 78 -12.58 8.02 1.85
CA LEU A 78 -11.69 7.29 2.77
C LEU A 78 -10.22 7.50 2.38
N ARG A 79 -9.94 7.51 1.08
CA ARG A 79 -8.62 7.78 0.52
C ARG A 79 -8.07 9.14 0.94
N ALA A 80 -8.88 10.21 0.85
CA ALA A 80 -8.49 11.56 1.25
C ALA A 80 -8.21 11.64 2.75
N GLN A 81 -9.14 11.16 3.57
CA GLN A 81 -9.04 11.17 5.03
C GLN A 81 -7.78 10.43 5.50
N CYS A 82 -7.62 9.16 5.08
CA CYS A 82 -6.48 8.35 5.49
C CYS A 82 -5.14 8.89 4.96
N SER A 83 -5.13 9.57 3.80
CA SER A 83 -3.90 10.19 3.29
C SER A 83 -3.47 11.36 4.18
N VAL A 84 -4.40 12.23 4.57
CA VAL A 84 -4.09 13.39 5.40
C VAL A 84 -3.70 12.97 6.82
N GLU A 85 -4.49 12.08 7.43
CA GLU A 85 -4.20 11.55 8.77
C GLU A 85 -2.84 10.84 8.82
N GLY A 86 -2.59 9.93 7.88
CA GLY A 86 -1.32 9.20 7.81
C GLY A 86 -0.11 10.09 7.56
N ASN A 87 -0.29 11.15 6.74
CA ASN A 87 0.76 12.15 6.56
C ASN A 87 1.06 12.91 7.85
N GLN A 88 0.04 13.32 8.58
CA GLN A 88 0.21 14.11 9.82
C GLN A 88 0.90 13.33 10.94
N GLU A 89 0.65 12.04 11.06
CA GLU A 89 1.23 11.20 12.11
C GLU A 89 2.56 10.53 11.72
N PHE A 90 2.95 10.63 10.44
CA PHE A 90 4.03 9.81 9.90
C PHE A 90 5.37 9.99 10.62
N ASP A 91 5.71 11.21 11.04
CA ASP A 91 6.98 11.50 11.73
C ASP A 91 7.09 10.70 13.04
N LYS A 92 5.99 10.60 13.78
CA LYS A 92 5.91 9.80 14.99
C LYS A 92 6.05 8.30 14.68
N VAL A 93 5.30 7.82 13.70
CA VAL A 93 5.32 6.40 13.30
C VAL A 93 6.70 6.00 12.79
N ALA A 94 7.32 6.83 11.94
CA ALA A 94 8.66 6.57 11.42
C ALA A 94 9.72 6.55 12.52
N SER A 95 9.61 7.45 13.50
CA SER A 95 10.51 7.48 14.67
C SER A 95 10.36 6.22 15.53
N GLU A 96 9.12 5.78 15.78
CA GLU A 96 8.84 4.55 16.55
C GLU A 96 9.41 3.30 15.89
N LEU A 97 9.44 3.27 14.55
CA LEU A 97 9.86 2.12 13.75
C LEU A 97 11.30 2.22 13.21
N GLY A 98 12.00 3.33 13.44
CA GLY A 98 13.33 3.57 12.88
C GLY A 98 13.34 3.67 11.34
N VAL A 99 12.22 4.10 10.71
CA VAL A 99 12.08 4.15 9.25
C VAL A 99 12.79 5.36 8.67
N PRO A 100 13.68 5.19 7.68
CA PRO A 100 14.28 6.32 6.97
C PRO A 100 13.22 7.11 6.18
N PHE A 101 13.12 8.42 6.47
CA PHE A 101 12.25 9.32 5.73
C PHE A 101 12.81 10.74 5.74
N LYS A 102 12.30 11.60 4.84
CA LYS A 102 12.65 13.04 4.80
C LYS A 102 11.40 13.85 4.44
N ARG A 103 11.12 14.90 5.23
CA ARG A 103 10.13 15.94 4.92
C ARG A 103 10.72 16.92 3.91
N THR A 104 10.82 16.51 2.66
CA THR A 104 11.44 17.32 1.59
C THR A 104 10.51 18.41 1.06
N GLY A 105 9.20 18.26 1.27
CA GLY A 105 8.20 18.94 0.47
C GLY A 105 8.11 18.33 -0.93
N LYS A 106 7.31 18.93 -1.80
CA LYS A 106 7.14 18.55 -3.21
C LYS A 106 6.79 19.79 -4.03
N LEU A 107 7.35 19.91 -5.25
CA LEU A 107 6.90 20.84 -6.27
C LEU A 107 5.92 20.15 -7.22
N VAL A 108 4.81 20.80 -7.50
CA VAL A 108 3.87 20.45 -8.54
C VAL A 108 3.97 21.54 -9.59
N VAL A 109 4.72 21.27 -10.66
CA VAL A 109 5.11 22.27 -11.65
C VAL A 109 4.10 22.38 -12.79
N GLY A 110 3.95 23.58 -13.34
CA GLY A 110 3.12 23.88 -14.49
C GLY A 110 3.92 24.57 -15.60
N PHE A 111 3.49 24.36 -16.83
CA PHE A 111 4.08 24.93 -18.05
C PHE A 111 3.10 25.80 -18.82
N THR A 112 1.80 25.60 -18.64
CA THR A 112 0.70 26.21 -19.39
C THR A 112 -0.35 26.84 -18.45
N GLU A 113 -1.21 27.71 -19.01
CA GLU A 113 -2.35 28.25 -18.25
C GLU A 113 -3.32 27.15 -17.81
N HIS A 114 -3.51 26.10 -18.58
CA HIS A 114 -4.32 24.95 -18.18
C HIS A 114 -3.73 24.25 -16.94
N ASP A 115 -2.41 24.07 -16.87
CA ASP A 115 -1.73 23.54 -15.70
C ASP A 115 -1.97 24.44 -14.48
N HIS A 116 -1.91 25.77 -14.67
CA HIS A 116 -2.16 26.73 -13.59
C HIS A 116 -3.54 26.58 -12.99
N GLN A 117 -4.57 26.52 -13.85
CA GLN A 117 -5.96 26.33 -13.39
C GLN A 117 -6.15 25.00 -12.67
N ASN A 118 -5.57 23.92 -13.19
CA ASN A 118 -5.61 22.61 -12.51
C ASN A 118 -4.92 22.65 -11.15
N ILE A 119 -3.74 23.24 -11.06
CA ILE A 119 -3.02 23.36 -9.79
C ILE A 119 -3.85 24.16 -8.77
N LEU A 120 -4.46 25.28 -9.16
CA LEU A 120 -5.31 26.08 -8.27
C LEU A 120 -6.54 25.28 -7.79
N ARG A 121 -7.17 24.53 -8.68
CA ARG A 121 -8.32 23.68 -8.33
C ARG A 121 -7.91 22.62 -7.30
N PHE A 122 -6.79 21.93 -7.51
CA PHE A 122 -6.33 20.91 -6.57
C PHE A 122 -5.73 21.49 -5.30
N LYS A 123 -5.21 22.72 -5.33
CA LYS A 123 -4.84 23.45 -4.12
C LYS A 123 -6.08 23.69 -3.24
N ALA A 124 -7.13 24.22 -3.81
CA ALA A 124 -8.40 24.45 -3.07
C ALA A 124 -8.99 23.13 -2.51
N ASN A 125 -8.97 22.05 -3.31
CA ASN A 125 -9.38 20.72 -2.84
C ASN A 125 -8.51 20.21 -1.68
N GLY A 126 -7.21 20.42 -1.75
CA GLY A 126 -6.30 20.02 -0.69
C GLY A 126 -6.49 20.82 0.60
N GLU A 127 -6.76 22.13 0.50
CA GLU A 127 -7.10 22.98 1.66
C GLU A 127 -8.40 22.49 2.32
N ALA A 128 -9.41 22.15 1.51
CA ALA A 128 -10.64 21.55 2.01
C ALA A 128 -10.42 20.18 2.68
N ASN A 129 -9.46 19.37 2.21
CA ASN A 129 -9.06 18.13 2.85
C ASN A 129 -8.21 18.33 4.13
N GLY A 130 -7.80 19.57 4.47
CA GLY A 130 -6.98 19.87 5.63
C GLY A 130 -5.47 19.80 5.39
N VAL A 131 -5.01 19.79 4.13
CA VAL A 131 -3.58 19.85 3.79
C VAL A 131 -3.07 21.26 4.04
N LYS A 132 -2.09 21.41 4.92
CA LYS A 132 -1.58 22.73 5.36
C LYS A 132 -0.37 23.20 4.57
N GLY A 133 -0.21 24.52 4.44
CA GLY A 133 0.99 25.18 3.96
C GLY A 133 1.21 25.13 2.45
N MET A 134 0.25 24.64 1.66
CA MET A 134 0.33 24.66 0.20
C MET A 134 0.30 26.11 -0.30
N ARG A 135 1.22 26.44 -1.22
CA ARG A 135 1.27 27.80 -1.79
C ARG A 135 1.78 27.77 -3.22
N MET A 136 1.31 28.72 -4.02
CA MET A 136 1.87 28.97 -5.34
C MET A 136 3.24 29.64 -5.19
N VAL A 137 4.14 29.28 -6.08
CA VAL A 137 5.47 29.87 -6.22
C VAL A 137 5.74 30.20 -7.68
N ASP A 138 6.35 31.34 -7.92
CA ASP A 138 6.85 31.73 -9.25
C ASP A 138 8.12 30.96 -9.62
N ALA A 139 8.65 31.21 -10.80
CA ALA A 139 9.85 30.56 -11.31
C ALA A 139 11.08 30.81 -10.44
N ASP A 140 11.23 32.04 -9.95
CA ASP A 140 12.42 32.44 -9.15
C ASP A 140 12.39 31.73 -7.78
N GLU A 141 11.24 31.70 -7.11
CA GLU A 141 11.10 31.00 -5.85
C GLU A 141 11.18 29.46 -6.04
N MET A 142 10.57 28.92 -7.09
CA MET A 142 10.67 27.51 -7.45
C MET A 142 12.13 27.07 -7.59
N HIS A 143 12.95 27.84 -8.33
CA HIS A 143 14.37 27.54 -8.51
C HIS A 143 15.23 27.81 -7.26
N ARG A 144 14.77 28.65 -6.33
CA ARG A 144 15.41 28.73 -4.99
C ARG A 144 15.14 27.47 -4.15
N ILE A 145 13.96 26.88 -4.28
CA ILE A 145 13.59 25.63 -3.58
C ILE A 145 14.30 24.44 -4.22
N GLU A 146 14.23 24.31 -5.55
CA GLU A 146 14.88 23.24 -6.31
C GLU A 146 15.50 23.81 -7.60
N PRO A 147 16.80 24.08 -7.61
CA PRO A 147 17.46 24.76 -8.75
C PRO A 147 17.38 24.03 -10.08
N ASN A 148 17.12 22.73 -10.04
CA ASN A 148 17.07 21.87 -11.23
C ASN A 148 15.65 21.37 -11.56
N ALA A 149 14.62 21.95 -10.96
CA ALA A 149 13.23 21.68 -11.35
C ALA A 149 12.93 22.30 -12.73
N GLY A 150 12.21 21.55 -13.56
CA GLY A 150 11.57 22.11 -14.76
C GLY A 150 10.27 22.82 -14.38
N GLY A 151 9.72 23.60 -15.31
CA GLY A 151 8.47 24.33 -15.12
C GLY A 151 8.64 25.84 -15.15
N ASN A 152 7.53 26.56 -15.27
CA ASN A 152 7.46 28.03 -15.31
C ASN A 152 6.92 28.61 -13.98
N PHE A 153 6.25 27.79 -13.18
CA PHE A 153 5.69 28.07 -11.86
C PHE A 153 5.39 26.76 -11.18
N ALA A 154 5.07 26.78 -9.89
CA ALA A 154 4.69 25.56 -9.18
C ALA A 154 3.72 25.83 -8.02
N MET A 155 3.09 24.77 -7.51
CA MET A 155 2.60 24.70 -6.14
C MET A 155 3.63 23.96 -5.29
N TYR A 156 4.06 24.57 -4.22
CA TYR A 156 4.88 23.92 -3.19
C TYR A 156 3.99 23.30 -2.11
N VAL A 157 4.23 22.03 -1.82
CA VAL A 157 3.49 21.23 -0.82
C VAL A 157 4.45 20.80 0.29
N PRO A 158 4.63 21.57 1.35
CA PRO A 158 5.66 21.33 2.38
C PRO A 158 5.40 20.07 3.20
N SER A 159 4.15 19.66 3.37
CA SER A 159 3.78 18.44 4.12
C SER A 159 4.16 17.14 3.40
N SER A 160 4.50 17.17 2.12
CA SER A 160 4.96 16.01 1.39
C SER A 160 6.39 15.60 1.80
N GLY A 161 6.73 14.35 1.55
CA GLY A 161 8.08 13.83 1.85
C GLY A 161 8.35 12.54 1.09
N ILE A 162 9.51 11.97 1.36
CA ILE A 162 9.94 10.67 0.83
C ILE A 162 10.27 9.73 1.98
N LEU A 163 10.01 8.45 1.80
CA LEU A 163 10.30 7.39 2.76
C LEU A 163 10.84 6.13 2.05
N ASP A 164 11.45 5.25 2.81
CA ASP A 164 11.75 3.90 2.33
C ASP A 164 10.53 2.99 2.55
N PRO A 165 9.81 2.58 1.48
CA PRO A 165 8.61 1.76 1.61
C PRO A 165 8.90 0.32 2.03
N PHE A 166 10.12 -0.20 1.78
CA PHE A 166 10.57 -1.50 2.26
C PHE A 166 10.76 -1.46 3.77
N GLN A 167 11.62 -0.55 4.25
CA GLN A 167 11.90 -0.40 5.68
C GLN A 167 10.65 -0.07 6.47
N TYR A 168 9.72 0.71 5.90
CA TYR A 168 8.45 0.99 6.53
C TYR A 168 7.60 -0.27 6.73
N THR A 169 7.47 -1.10 5.68
CA THR A 169 6.68 -2.34 5.78
C THR A 169 7.35 -3.35 6.72
N ILE A 170 8.67 -3.49 6.65
CA ILE A 170 9.47 -4.34 7.55
C ILE A 170 9.30 -3.87 8.99
N GLY A 171 9.49 -2.58 9.28
CA GLY A 171 9.37 -2.05 10.63
C GLY A 171 7.98 -2.23 11.24
N LEU A 172 6.90 -2.12 10.42
CA LEU A 172 5.53 -2.44 10.85
C LEU A 172 5.39 -3.91 11.24
N ALA A 173 5.91 -4.82 10.41
CA ALA A 173 5.83 -6.26 10.65
C ALA A 173 6.69 -6.70 11.85
N GLU A 174 7.93 -6.22 11.93
CA GLU A 174 8.83 -6.51 13.06
C GLU A 174 8.26 -6.02 14.39
N ASN A 175 7.70 -4.79 14.40
CA ASN A 175 7.06 -4.26 15.60
C ASN A 175 5.86 -5.11 16.01
N ALA A 176 5.01 -5.54 15.06
CA ALA A 176 3.91 -6.46 15.35
C ALA A 176 4.40 -7.79 15.90
N CYS A 177 5.44 -8.37 15.30
CA CYS A 177 6.04 -9.64 15.72
C CYS A 177 6.64 -9.55 17.14
N HIS A 178 7.36 -8.48 17.46
CA HIS A 178 7.88 -8.24 18.81
C HIS A 178 6.77 -8.10 19.87
N ASN A 179 5.56 -7.74 19.46
CA ASN A 179 4.39 -7.64 20.32
C ASN A 179 3.46 -8.87 20.19
N GLY A 180 3.97 -10.02 19.76
CA GLY A 180 3.31 -11.32 19.82
C GLY A 180 2.46 -11.70 18.61
N VAL A 181 2.50 -10.96 17.51
CA VAL A 181 1.84 -11.38 16.26
C VAL A 181 2.70 -12.42 15.54
N HIS A 182 2.07 -13.51 15.09
CA HIS A 182 2.76 -14.57 14.36
C HIS A 182 2.67 -14.34 12.84
N PHE A 183 3.80 -14.39 12.13
CA PHE A 183 3.85 -14.28 10.67
C PHE A 183 4.18 -15.64 10.06
N TYR A 184 3.35 -16.10 9.12
CA TYR A 184 3.50 -17.34 8.38
C TYR A 184 3.75 -17.04 6.89
N PHE A 185 4.98 -17.17 6.48
CA PHE A 185 5.41 -16.98 5.09
C PHE A 185 5.26 -18.25 4.27
N GLY A 186 5.17 -18.11 2.92
CA GLY A 186 4.89 -19.22 2.02
C GLY A 186 3.55 -19.88 2.28
N SER A 187 2.60 -19.12 2.86
CA SER A 187 1.29 -19.59 3.31
C SER A 187 0.18 -19.01 2.44
N ARG A 188 0.20 -19.35 1.15
CA ARG A 188 -0.85 -18.95 0.20
C ARG A 188 -2.21 -19.52 0.63
N VAL A 189 -3.17 -18.64 0.89
CA VAL A 189 -4.55 -19.03 1.21
C VAL A 189 -5.23 -19.58 -0.05
N THR A 190 -5.79 -20.78 0.07
CA THR A 190 -6.46 -21.52 -1.01
C THR A 190 -7.96 -21.73 -0.75
N GLY A 191 -8.41 -21.60 0.49
CA GLY A 191 -9.80 -21.73 0.88
C GLY A 191 -10.11 -21.05 2.21
N ILE A 192 -11.37 -20.60 2.36
CA ILE A 192 -11.89 -20.06 3.62
C ILE A 192 -13.30 -20.62 3.79
N LYS A 193 -13.56 -21.27 4.94
CA LYS A 193 -14.85 -21.89 5.27
C LYS A 193 -15.27 -21.46 6.66
N GLN A 194 -16.49 -20.97 6.82
CA GLN A 194 -17.09 -20.78 8.12
C GLN A 194 -17.54 -22.12 8.72
N ILE A 195 -17.25 -22.33 9.98
CA ILE A 195 -17.64 -23.51 10.77
C ILE A 195 -18.45 -23.01 11.96
N ALA A 196 -19.76 -23.27 11.92
CA ALA A 196 -20.64 -22.88 13.02
C ALA A 196 -20.41 -23.77 14.24
N LYS A 197 -20.51 -23.19 15.44
CA LYS A 197 -20.17 -23.82 16.73
C LYS A 197 -20.88 -25.14 17.02
N ASP A 198 -22.16 -25.25 16.69
CA ASP A 198 -23.00 -26.41 17.04
C ASP A 198 -23.12 -27.41 15.87
N THR A 199 -22.09 -27.57 15.06
CA THR A 199 -22.08 -28.45 13.88
C THR A 199 -21.23 -29.71 14.08
N PRO A 200 -21.51 -30.77 13.31
CA PRO A 200 -20.64 -31.96 13.27
C PRO A 200 -19.20 -31.64 12.87
N ASP A 201 -18.98 -30.63 12.01
CA ASP A 201 -17.66 -30.18 11.60
C ASP A 201 -16.87 -29.61 12.80
N MET A 202 -17.51 -28.78 13.63
CA MET A 202 -16.89 -28.28 14.88
C MET A 202 -16.55 -29.42 15.84
N ALA A 203 -17.47 -30.35 16.03
CA ALA A 203 -17.22 -31.53 16.89
C ALA A 203 -16.04 -32.36 16.39
N LEU A 204 -15.89 -32.50 15.06
CA LEU A 204 -14.76 -33.19 14.45
C LEU A 204 -13.44 -32.45 14.65
N LEU A 205 -13.45 -31.12 14.51
CA LEU A 205 -12.27 -30.27 14.78
C LEU A 205 -11.80 -30.43 16.24
N ILE A 206 -12.71 -30.31 17.20
CA ILE A 206 -12.39 -30.47 18.64
C ILE A 206 -11.84 -31.88 18.92
N LYS A 207 -12.41 -32.91 18.28
CA LYS A 207 -11.89 -34.28 18.43
C LYS A 207 -10.46 -34.41 17.91
N ARG A 208 -10.10 -33.74 16.81
CA ARG A 208 -8.75 -33.75 16.22
C ARG A 208 -7.76 -32.87 17.00
N ASN A 209 -8.22 -31.76 17.54
CA ASN A 209 -7.41 -30.86 18.36
C ASN A 209 -8.23 -30.36 19.56
N PRO A 210 -8.08 -31.00 20.75
CA PRO A 210 -8.84 -30.61 21.97
C PRO A 210 -8.53 -29.23 22.51
N SER A 211 -7.52 -28.54 22.00
CA SER A 211 -7.23 -27.14 22.40
C SER A 211 -8.18 -26.14 21.74
N ILE A 212 -8.97 -26.55 20.74
CA ILE A 212 -9.92 -25.70 20.04
C ILE A 212 -11.11 -25.41 20.94
N SER A 213 -11.40 -24.11 21.11
CA SER A 213 -12.63 -23.68 21.80
C SER A 213 -13.81 -23.75 20.82
N GLY A 214 -14.75 -24.67 21.07
CA GLY A 214 -15.99 -24.77 20.27
C GLY A 214 -17.11 -23.82 20.73
N LYS A 215 -16.81 -22.78 21.51
CA LYS A 215 -17.81 -21.88 22.10
C LYS A 215 -18.42 -20.87 21.12
N GLU A 216 -17.76 -20.64 20.00
CA GLU A 216 -18.17 -19.66 18.99
C GLU A 216 -17.89 -20.19 17.56
N ASP A 217 -18.48 -19.54 16.56
CA ASP A 217 -18.22 -19.83 15.15
C ASP A 217 -16.75 -19.50 14.81
N LEU A 218 -16.13 -20.33 14.01
CA LEU A 218 -14.76 -20.17 13.55
C LEU A 218 -14.70 -20.14 12.02
N TYR A 219 -13.63 -19.57 11.51
CA TYR A 219 -13.21 -19.72 10.12
C TYR A 219 -12.05 -20.69 10.04
N GLU A 220 -12.19 -21.68 9.17
CA GLU A 220 -11.09 -22.52 8.69
C GLU A 220 -10.45 -21.82 7.49
N VAL A 221 -9.19 -21.43 7.64
CA VAL A 221 -8.38 -20.81 6.60
C VAL A 221 -7.35 -21.80 6.11
N THR A 222 -7.60 -22.39 4.95
CA THR A 222 -6.72 -23.39 4.32
C THR A 222 -5.64 -22.71 3.51
N THR A 223 -4.40 -23.15 3.68
CA THR A 223 -3.25 -22.74 2.87
C THR A 223 -2.68 -23.92 2.10
N GLU A 224 -1.67 -23.71 1.25
CA GLU A 224 -0.94 -24.77 0.56
C GLU A 224 -0.16 -25.68 1.55
N ARG A 225 0.02 -25.27 2.82
CA ARG A 225 0.86 -25.97 3.79
C ARG A 225 0.13 -26.42 5.05
N ALA A 226 -0.90 -25.69 5.48
CA ALA A 226 -1.55 -25.90 6.76
C ALA A 226 -2.97 -25.35 6.78
N ILE A 227 -3.74 -25.76 7.78
CA ILE A 227 -5.05 -25.19 8.12
C ILE A 227 -4.91 -24.37 9.39
N PHE A 228 -5.44 -23.15 9.35
CA PHE A 228 -5.52 -22.22 10.49
C PHE A 228 -6.97 -22.02 10.88
N LEU A 229 -7.22 -21.77 12.15
CA LEU A 229 -8.56 -21.45 12.66
C LEU A 229 -8.57 -20.06 13.27
N ALA A 230 -9.61 -19.28 13.00
CA ALA A 230 -9.76 -17.96 13.60
C ALA A 230 -11.20 -17.57 13.83
N ARG A 231 -11.41 -16.67 14.81
CA ARG A 231 -12.69 -16.00 15.02
C ARG A 231 -12.91 -14.91 13.95
N TRP A 232 -11.89 -14.12 13.66
CA TRP A 232 -11.92 -13.04 12.65
C TRP A 232 -10.98 -13.32 11.50
N VAL A 233 -11.42 -12.97 10.29
CA VAL A 233 -10.58 -13.00 9.09
C VAL A 233 -10.57 -11.64 8.42
N ILE A 234 -9.38 -11.07 8.23
CA ILE A 234 -9.16 -9.77 7.61
C ILE A 234 -8.42 -9.96 6.30
N ASN A 235 -9.07 -9.58 5.20
CA ASN A 235 -8.47 -9.60 3.87
C ASN A 235 -7.74 -8.28 3.58
N SER A 236 -6.42 -8.33 3.53
CA SER A 236 -5.53 -7.24 3.09
C SER A 236 -4.62 -7.67 1.93
N ALA A 237 -5.11 -8.58 1.09
CA ALA A 237 -4.35 -9.27 0.04
C ALA A 237 -4.05 -8.42 -1.21
N GLY A 238 -4.23 -7.10 -1.16
CA GLY A 238 -3.85 -6.16 -2.24
C GLY A 238 -4.50 -6.52 -3.58
N ALA A 239 -3.69 -6.83 -4.59
CA ALA A 239 -4.19 -7.21 -5.92
C ALA A 239 -5.03 -8.51 -5.93
N TYR A 240 -4.91 -9.33 -4.89
CA TYR A 240 -5.69 -10.56 -4.73
C TYR A 240 -6.93 -10.38 -3.83
N ALA A 241 -7.24 -9.15 -3.40
CA ALA A 241 -8.33 -8.90 -2.46
C ALA A 241 -9.69 -9.42 -2.95
N ASN A 242 -10.00 -9.31 -4.25
CA ASN A 242 -11.22 -9.90 -4.81
C ASN A 242 -11.24 -11.43 -4.69
N LYS A 243 -10.14 -12.11 -4.99
CA LYS A 243 -10.06 -13.57 -4.91
C LYS A 243 -10.27 -14.06 -3.48
N ILE A 244 -9.61 -13.44 -2.52
CA ILE A 244 -9.77 -13.76 -1.10
C ILE A 244 -11.18 -13.36 -0.62
N GLY A 245 -11.70 -12.19 -1.03
CA GLY A 245 -13.06 -11.77 -0.70
C GLY A 245 -14.12 -12.76 -1.16
N GLN A 246 -14.00 -13.28 -2.38
CA GLN A 246 -14.91 -14.32 -2.90
C GLN A 246 -14.82 -15.63 -2.10
N MET A 247 -13.64 -16.05 -1.64
CA MET A 247 -13.50 -17.20 -0.73
C MET A 247 -14.22 -16.97 0.61
N MET A 248 -14.29 -15.71 1.07
CA MET A 248 -15.01 -15.30 2.26
C MET A 248 -16.53 -15.14 2.02
N GLY A 249 -16.98 -15.18 0.76
CA GLY A 249 -18.38 -14.97 0.38
C GLY A 249 -18.76 -13.54 -0.01
N TYR A 250 -17.78 -12.62 -0.13
CA TYR A 250 -18.04 -11.28 -0.65
C TYR A 250 -18.29 -11.28 -2.16
N PRO A 251 -19.14 -10.36 -2.65
CA PRO A 251 -19.31 -10.19 -4.09
C PRO A 251 -18.03 -9.64 -4.73
N HIS A 252 -17.87 -9.92 -6.02
CA HIS A 252 -16.79 -9.34 -6.81
C HIS A 252 -16.91 -7.82 -6.89
N VAL A 253 -15.85 -7.10 -6.59
CA VAL A 253 -15.75 -5.65 -6.76
C VAL A 253 -15.09 -5.34 -8.09
N PRO A 254 -15.71 -4.59 -9.01
CA PRO A 254 -15.08 -4.20 -10.26
C PRO A 254 -13.77 -3.44 -10.01
N GLN A 255 -12.68 -3.95 -10.59
CA GLN A 255 -11.35 -3.37 -10.47
C GLN A 255 -10.70 -3.22 -11.83
N TYR A 256 -9.82 -2.24 -11.91
CA TYR A 256 -8.95 -2.00 -13.05
C TYR A 256 -7.49 -2.04 -12.59
N GLY A 257 -6.71 -2.85 -13.28
CA GLY A 257 -5.26 -2.95 -13.06
C GLY A 257 -4.51 -2.05 -14.03
N CYS A 258 -3.62 -1.23 -13.50
CA CYS A 258 -2.73 -0.39 -14.28
C CYS A 258 -1.31 -0.53 -13.79
N LYS A 259 -0.41 -0.92 -14.68
CA LYS A 259 1.02 -0.95 -14.38
C LYS A 259 1.71 0.35 -14.79
N GLY A 260 2.68 0.75 -13.99
CA GLY A 260 3.58 1.85 -14.27
C GLY A 260 5.03 1.42 -14.10
N GLU A 261 5.84 1.76 -15.07
CA GLU A 261 7.26 1.51 -15.02
C GLU A 261 8.01 2.69 -14.43
N TYR A 262 9.10 2.37 -13.75
CA TYR A 262 9.99 3.35 -13.15
C TYR A 262 11.42 3.03 -13.53
N TYR A 263 12.20 4.07 -13.82
CA TYR A 263 13.65 3.96 -13.91
C TYR A 263 14.31 4.50 -12.66
N VAL A 264 15.33 3.78 -12.20
CA VAL A 264 16.21 4.18 -11.11
C VAL A 264 17.44 4.83 -11.72
N LEU A 265 17.73 6.05 -11.29
CA LEU A 265 18.95 6.75 -11.66
C LEU A 265 20.01 6.57 -10.57
N ASP A 266 21.26 6.50 -11.00
CA ASP A 266 22.45 6.43 -10.13
C ASP A 266 22.48 7.60 -9.12
N LYS A 267 23.04 7.37 -7.96
CA LYS A 267 23.24 8.40 -6.91
C LYS A 267 23.99 9.65 -7.38
N LYS A 268 24.79 9.54 -8.44
CA LYS A 268 25.41 10.70 -9.09
C LYS A 268 24.37 11.69 -9.63
N ALA A 269 23.20 11.22 -10.07
CA ALA A 269 22.08 12.10 -10.43
C ALA A 269 21.42 12.73 -9.19
N GLY A 270 21.39 12.04 -8.07
CA GLY A 270 20.76 12.47 -6.83
C GLY A 270 21.34 13.74 -6.22
N GLN A 271 22.59 14.11 -6.59
CA GLN A 271 23.16 15.39 -6.19
C GLN A 271 22.44 16.60 -6.80
N PHE A 272 21.71 16.40 -7.92
CA PHE A 272 21.06 17.46 -8.69
C PHE A 272 19.57 17.62 -8.39
N LEU A 273 18.93 16.69 -7.69
CA LEU A 273 17.52 16.80 -7.34
C LEU A 273 17.30 16.41 -5.87
N LYS A 274 16.77 17.34 -5.07
CA LYS A 274 16.61 17.18 -3.62
C LYS A 274 15.19 16.95 -3.19
N ILE A 275 14.22 17.40 -3.98
CA ILE A 275 12.80 17.25 -3.67
C ILE A 275 12.04 16.66 -4.86
N PRO A 276 10.91 15.99 -4.63
CA PRO A 276 10.06 15.48 -5.72
C PRO A 276 9.52 16.59 -6.61
N VAL A 277 9.65 16.42 -7.93
CA VAL A 277 9.09 17.32 -8.95
C VAL A 277 8.07 16.56 -9.77
N TYR A 278 6.82 16.97 -9.66
CA TYR A 278 5.65 16.38 -10.30
C TYR A 278 5.05 17.33 -11.32
N PRO A 279 4.54 16.87 -12.46
CA PRO A 279 3.74 17.73 -13.33
C PRO A 279 2.41 18.11 -12.65
N ALA A 280 1.75 19.14 -13.19
CA ALA A 280 0.38 19.44 -12.86
C ALA A 280 -0.50 18.19 -12.98
N PRO A 281 -1.45 17.94 -12.06
CA PRO A 281 -2.39 16.85 -12.20
C PRO A 281 -3.24 17.06 -13.46
N ASN A 282 -3.62 15.96 -14.14
CA ASN A 282 -4.62 16.02 -15.19
C ASN A 282 -6.01 16.37 -14.60
N ASP A 283 -7.04 16.49 -15.45
CA ASP A 283 -8.38 16.88 -15.04
C ASP A 283 -9.03 15.94 -14.02
N GLN A 284 -8.61 14.68 -13.98
CA GLN A 284 -9.05 13.67 -13.03
C GLN A 284 -8.16 13.55 -11.78
N GLY A 285 -7.14 14.40 -11.62
CA GLY A 285 -6.21 14.38 -10.48
C GLY A 285 -5.10 13.33 -10.58
N GLY A 286 -4.95 12.67 -11.75
CA GLY A 286 -3.87 11.74 -12.02
C GLY A 286 -2.54 12.45 -12.29
N PHE A 287 -1.45 11.84 -11.87
CA PHE A 287 -0.09 12.24 -12.24
C PHE A 287 0.48 11.30 -13.27
N VAL A 288 1.26 11.86 -14.16
CA VAL A 288 2.10 11.11 -15.12
C VAL A 288 3.56 11.11 -14.64
N THR A 289 4.50 10.86 -15.52
CA THR A 289 5.93 10.76 -15.19
C THR A 289 6.43 11.95 -14.37
N HIS A 290 7.04 11.65 -13.26
CA HIS A 290 7.65 12.60 -12.33
C HIS A 290 9.07 12.18 -11.95
N ALA A 291 9.84 13.04 -11.34
CA ALA A 291 11.15 12.74 -10.79
C ALA A 291 11.11 12.83 -9.26
N THR A 292 11.50 11.76 -8.58
CA THR A 292 11.40 11.64 -7.11
C THR A 292 12.73 11.13 -6.55
N PRO A 293 13.44 11.90 -5.71
CA PRO A 293 14.61 11.39 -5.00
C PRO A 293 14.18 10.30 -4.00
N THR A 294 15.08 9.36 -3.72
CA THR A 294 14.91 8.37 -2.65
C THR A 294 15.67 8.80 -1.39
N VAL A 295 15.35 8.19 -0.26
CA VAL A 295 16.09 8.46 0.99
C VAL A 295 17.58 8.09 0.88
N ASP A 296 17.91 7.13 0.02
CA ASP A 296 19.27 6.64 -0.25
C ASP A 296 20.04 7.47 -1.26
N GLY A 297 19.40 8.44 -1.91
CA GLY A 297 20.03 9.36 -2.84
C GLY A 297 19.98 8.95 -4.31
N ASN A 298 19.22 7.94 -4.68
CA ASN A 298 18.84 7.68 -6.07
C ASN A 298 17.72 8.63 -6.52
N ILE A 299 17.41 8.67 -7.80
CA ILE A 299 16.20 9.31 -8.33
C ILE A 299 15.36 8.25 -9.04
N LEU A 300 14.06 8.24 -8.79
CA LEU A 300 13.08 7.46 -9.53
C LEU A 300 12.41 8.36 -10.56
N VAL A 301 12.32 7.88 -11.80
CA VAL A 301 11.61 8.55 -12.89
C VAL A 301 10.49 7.65 -13.38
N GLY A 302 9.27 8.13 -13.32
CA GLY A 302 8.06 7.37 -13.63
C GLY A 302 6.87 7.87 -12.81
N PRO A 303 5.73 7.16 -12.87
CA PRO A 303 5.49 6.06 -13.79
C PRO A 303 5.11 6.53 -15.20
N ASP A 304 5.17 5.63 -16.14
CA ASP A 304 4.28 5.64 -17.29
C ASP A 304 2.98 4.89 -16.98
N TRP A 305 2.17 4.60 -18.00
CA TRP A 305 0.85 4.01 -17.79
C TRP A 305 0.53 2.98 -18.87
N TYR A 306 0.34 1.73 -18.44
CA TYR A 306 -0.09 0.62 -19.30
C TYR A 306 -1.15 -0.23 -18.62
N ASP A 307 -2.01 -0.87 -19.42
CA ASP A 307 -2.89 -1.92 -18.92
C ASP A 307 -2.07 -3.12 -18.46
N THR A 308 -2.58 -3.85 -17.47
CA THR A 308 -1.95 -5.07 -16.99
C THR A 308 -2.76 -6.30 -17.37
N GLU A 309 -2.05 -7.40 -17.68
CA GLU A 309 -2.66 -8.71 -17.93
C GLU A 309 -3.03 -9.45 -16.63
N GLY A 310 -2.48 -9.01 -15.50
CA GLY A 310 -2.77 -9.64 -14.22
C GLY A 310 -1.98 -9.08 -13.04
N PRO A 311 -2.23 -9.60 -11.83
CA PRO A 311 -1.64 -9.08 -10.60
C PRO A 311 -0.12 -9.29 -10.47
N GLU A 312 0.46 -10.12 -11.33
CA GLU A 312 1.90 -10.42 -11.37
C GLU A 312 2.56 -10.03 -12.69
N ASP A 313 1.90 -9.21 -13.52
CA ASP A 313 2.45 -8.70 -14.78
C ASP A 313 3.50 -7.61 -14.53
N TYR A 314 4.65 -8.00 -14.02
CA TYR A 314 5.80 -7.12 -13.78
C TYR A 314 6.76 -7.01 -14.97
N ALA A 315 6.34 -7.45 -16.16
CA ALA A 315 7.14 -7.34 -17.37
C ALA A 315 7.25 -5.87 -17.83
N ASN A 316 8.46 -5.46 -18.20
CA ASN A 316 8.74 -4.12 -18.74
C ASN A 316 8.32 -4.00 -20.20
N GLN A 317 7.90 -2.79 -20.61
CA GLN A 317 7.62 -2.45 -22.01
C GLN A 317 8.88 -1.89 -22.68
N LYS A 318 9.20 -2.37 -23.89
CA LYS A 318 10.41 -1.96 -24.62
C LYS A 318 10.50 -0.45 -24.87
N GLN A 319 9.35 0.22 -25.02
CA GLN A 319 9.26 1.65 -25.37
C GLN A 319 9.31 2.58 -24.14
N SER A 320 9.24 2.04 -22.95
CA SER A 320 9.10 2.81 -21.71
C SER A 320 10.27 3.74 -21.44
N LEU A 321 11.51 3.29 -21.72
CA LEU A 321 12.71 4.08 -21.47
C LEU A 321 12.71 5.42 -22.21
N ASP A 322 12.37 5.43 -23.49
CA ASP A 322 12.39 6.66 -24.31
C ASP A 322 11.29 7.63 -23.87
N LYS A 323 10.10 7.09 -23.57
CA LYS A 323 8.98 7.88 -23.05
C LYS A 323 9.31 8.49 -21.68
N LEU A 324 9.77 7.67 -20.73
CA LEU A 324 10.12 8.13 -19.39
C LEU A 324 11.29 9.12 -19.39
N PHE A 325 12.26 8.93 -20.31
CA PHE A 325 13.34 9.89 -20.51
C PHE A 325 12.81 11.25 -21.00
N THR A 326 11.97 11.25 -22.03
CA THR A 326 11.42 12.47 -22.62
C THR A 326 10.53 13.23 -21.63
N ASP A 327 9.62 12.54 -20.97
CA ASP A 327 8.69 13.15 -20.02
C ASP A 327 9.39 13.55 -18.72
N GLY A 328 10.26 12.68 -18.19
CA GLY A 328 11.01 12.97 -16.96
C GLY A 328 11.98 14.14 -17.11
N LYS A 329 12.54 14.34 -18.32
CA LYS A 329 13.42 15.48 -18.61
C LYS A 329 12.71 16.83 -18.51
N LYS A 330 11.38 16.87 -18.69
CA LYS A 330 10.59 18.08 -18.45
C LYS A 330 10.57 18.45 -16.96
N MET A 331 10.55 17.45 -16.09
CA MET A 331 10.54 17.65 -14.61
C MET A 331 11.95 17.87 -14.07
N PHE A 332 12.95 17.20 -14.66
CA PHE A 332 14.34 17.24 -14.25
C PHE A 332 15.25 17.41 -15.47
N PRO A 333 15.50 18.65 -15.94
CA PRO A 333 16.27 18.94 -17.16
C PRO A 333 17.71 18.42 -17.18
N LYS A 334 18.34 18.26 -16.02
CA LYS A 334 19.69 17.67 -15.92
C LYS A 334 19.73 16.15 -16.03
N MET A 335 18.58 15.48 -16.16
CA MET A 335 18.53 14.04 -16.38
C MET A 335 19.28 13.65 -17.66
N ALA A 336 20.07 12.60 -17.56
CA ALA A 336 20.85 12.07 -18.69
C ALA A 336 20.83 10.54 -18.69
N ARG A 337 20.81 9.92 -19.90
CA ARG A 337 20.73 8.46 -20.05
C ARG A 337 21.84 7.68 -19.31
N PRO A 338 23.10 8.14 -19.20
CA PRO A 338 24.12 7.43 -18.46
C PRO A 338 23.83 7.25 -16.97
N TYR A 339 22.84 7.97 -16.40
CA TYR A 339 22.41 7.78 -15.02
C TYR A 339 21.42 6.63 -14.82
N PHE A 340 20.82 6.11 -15.88
CA PHE A 340 19.84 5.01 -15.78
C PHE A 340 20.55 3.70 -15.48
N ILE A 341 20.24 3.09 -14.31
CA ILE A 341 20.93 1.88 -13.85
C ILE A 341 20.01 0.67 -13.75
N ARG A 342 18.70 0.87 -13.49
CA ARG A 342 17.71 -0.19 -13.35
C ARG A 342 16.31 0.32 -13.60
N ASN A 343 15.38 -0.61 -13.82
CA ASN A 343 13.95 -0.35 -13.88
C ASN A 343 13.17 -1.35 -13.00
N PHE A 344 11.94 -0.99 -12.67
CA PHE A 344 10.97 -1.87 -12.02
C PHE A 344 9.55 -1.48 -12.39
N VAL A 345 8.60 -2.38 -12.14
CA VAL A 345 7.17 -2.18 -12.41
C VAL A 345 6.38 -2.27 -11.12
N GLY A 346 5.45 -1.34 -10.92
CA GLY A 346 4.42 -1.41 -9.90
C GLY A 346 3.04 -1.50 -10.54
N ILE A 347 2.10 -2.20 -9.91
CA ILE A 347 0.74 -2.37 -10.44
C ILE A 347 -0.26 -1.75 -9.47
N ARG A 348 -1.09 -0.85 -9.98
CA ARG A 348 -2.18 -0.23 -9.22
C ARG A 348 -3.47 -0.96 -9.51
N TRP A 349 -4.00 -1.64 -8.50
CA TRP A 349 -5.32 -2.26 -8.53
C TRP A 349 -6.32 -1.34 -7.86
N ARG A 350 -7.13 -0.65 -8.66
CA ARG A 350 -8.11 0.32 -8.18
C ARG A 350 -9.52 -0.14 -8.42
N ASN A 351 -10.40 0.17 -7.47
CA ASN A 351 -11.83 0.01 -7.67
C ASN A 351 -12.28 0.96 -8.78
N CYS A 352 -13.17 0.52 -9.63
CA CYS A 352 -13.67 1.35 -10.73
C CYS A 352 -15.15 1.13 -10.99
N ASN A 353 -15.75 2.13 -11.63
CA ASN A 353 -17.04 1.96 -12.26
C ASN A 353 -16.89 0.94 -13.41
N PRO A 354 -17.70 -0.12 -13.49
CA PRO A 354 -17.53 -1.17 -14.49
C PRO A 354 -17.72 -0.68 -15.93
N ILE A 355 -18.49 0.40 -16.13
CA ILE A 355 -18.81 0.96 -17.45
C ILE A 355 -17.80 2.06 -17.81
N THR A 356 -17.69 3.09 -16.98
CA THR A 356 -16.89 4.30 -17.29
C THR A 356 -15.39 4.11 -17.00
N LYS A 357 -15.01 3.07 -16.26
CA LYS A 357 -13.64 2.84 -15.75
C LYS A 357 -13.13 3.94 -14.83
N GLU A 358 -13.99 4.86 -14.42
CA GLU A 358 -13.64 5.89 -13.43
C GLU A 358 -13.20 5.24 -12.12
N ALA A 359 -12.11 5.74 -11.54
CA ALA A 359 -11.58 5.24 -10.29
C ALA A 359 -12.51 5.58 -9.12
N LEU A 360 -12.83 4.58 -8.31
CA LEU A 360 -13.62 4.70 -7.09
C LEU A 360 -12.71 4.73 -5.85
N ASP A 361 -13.33 5.01 -4.70
CA ASP A 361 -12.63 5.11 -3.41
C ASP A 361 -12.13 3.74 -2.90
N PHE A 362 -11.27 3.77 -1.91
CA PHE A 362 -10.92 2.64 -1.07
C PHE A 362 -12.16 2.05 -0.40
N ARG A 363 -12.14 0.75 -0.15
CA ARG A 363 -13.23 0.07 0.56
C ARG A 363 -12.69 -0.71 1.75
N ILE A 364 -13.42 -0.60 2.86
CA ILE A 364 -13.33 -1.50 3.99
C ILE A 364 -14.73 -2.12 4.12
N ASP A 365 -14.89 -3.30 3.58
CA ASP A 365 -16.18 -3.98 3.51
C ASP A 365 -16.37 -4.90 4.71
N THR A 366 -17.56 -4.83 5.30
CA THR A 366 -18.09 -5.79 6.25
C THR A 366 -19.44 -6.30 5.73
N ASN A 367 -19.83 -7.49 6.12
CA ASN A 367 -21.10 -8.06 5.68
C ASN A 367 -21.78 -8.78 6.84
N ALA A 368 -23.01 -8.36 7.19
CA ALA A 368 -23.78 -8.98 8.26
C ALA A 368 -24.10 -10.47 8.01
N GLY A 369 -24.16 -10.91 6.74
CA GLY A 369 -24.32 -12.31 6.36
C GLY A 369 -23.03 -13.15 6.47
N ILE A 370 -21.89 -12.51 6.72
CA ILE A 370 -20.57 -13.14 6.88
C ILE A 370 -19.90 -12.48 8.08
N PRO A 371 -20.37 -12.76 9.31
CA PRO A 371 -19.92 -12.08 10.52
C PRO A 371 -18.43 -12.31 10.75
N HIS A 372 -17.79 -11.41 11.49
CA HIS A 372 -16.37 -11.50 11.85
C HIS A 372 -15.41 -11.54 10.64
N THR A 373 -15.79 -10.88 9.55
CA THR A 373 -14.92 -10.71 8.39
C THR A 373 -14.80 -9.25 7.99
N ILE A 374 -13.61 -8.85 7.53
CA ILE A 374 -13.33 -7.52 6.99
C ILE A 374 -12.55 -7.70 5.69
N SER A 375 -12.95 -6.99 4.63
CA SER A 375 -12.25 -7.05 3.34
C SER A 375 -11.84 -5.66 2.86
N LEU A 376 -10.53 -5.43 2.74
CA LEU A 376 -9.97 -4.20 2.18
C LEU A 376 -9.75 -4.37 0.69
N VAL A 377 -10.43 -3.55 -0.12
CA VAL A 377 -10.42 -3.68 -1.58
C VAL A 377 -10.05 -2.37 -2.26
N GLY A 378 -9.17 -2.45 -3.24
CA GLY A 378 -8.74 -1.30 -4.05
C GLY A 378 -7.80 -0.33 -3.32
N ILE A 379 -7.07 -0.81 -2.31
CA ILE A 379 -6.07 0.01 -1.62
C ILE A 379 -4.83 0.11 -2.51
N GLU A 380 -4.80 1.16 -3.33
CA GLU A 380 -3.67 1.57 -4.17
C GLU A 380 -2.96 2.80 -3.60
N SER A 381 -2.37 3.68 -4.42
CA SER A 381 -1.87 4.98 -3.94
C SER A 381 -3.04 5.85 -3.41
N PRO A 382 -2.90 6.40 -2.20
CA PRO A 382 -1.73 6.53 -1.34
C PRO A 382 -1.62 5.48 -0.21
N GLY A 383 -1.89 4.22 -0.48
CA GLY A 383 -1.98 3.14 0.52
C GLY A 383 -0.79 3.07 1.50
N VAL A 384 0.43 3.40 1.05
CA VAL A 384 1.60 3.50 1.94
C VAL A 384 1.41 4.59 3.00
N THR A 385 1.03 5.80 2.58
CA THR A 385 0.74 6.91 3.51
C THR A 385 -0.48 6.61 4.40
N ALA A 386 -1.49 5.94 3.83
CA ALA A 386 -2.77 5.66 4.49
C ALA A 386 -2.76 4.42 5.40
N ALA A 387 -1.67 3.67 5.47
CA ALA A 387 -1.65 2.33 6.07
C ALA A 387 -2.08 2.32 7.55
N THR A 388 -1.52 3.20 8.37
CA THR A 388 -1.84 3.26 9.81
C THR A 388 -3.26 3.78 10.10
N PRO A 389 -3.80 4.81 9.43
CA PRO A 389 -5.20 5.18 9.58
C PRO A 389 -6.19 4.09 9.13
N LEU A 390 -5.86 3.34 8.06
CA LEU A 390 -6.68 2.18 7.65
C LEU A 390 -6.67 1.09 8.72
N ALA A 391 -5.51 0.81 9.31
CA ALA A 391 -5.38 -0.18 10.39
C ALA A 391 -6.24 0.17 11.61
N ARG A 392 -6.25 1.43 12.04
CA ARG A 392 -7.12 1.89 13.14
C ARG A 392 -8.61 1.72 12.82
N ARG A 393 -9.03 1.98 11.58
CA ARG A 393 -10.43 1.76 11.16
C ARG A 393 -10.81 0.28 11.21
N VAL A 394 -9.89 -0.59 10.81
CA VAL A 394 -10.08 -2.05 10.93
C VAL A 394 -10.19 -2.47 12.38
N ALA A 395 -9.28 -2.00 13.25
CA ALA A 395 -9.33 -2.30 14.68
C ALA A 395 -10.65 -1.81 15.32
N ALA A 396 -11.12 -0.60 14.95
CA ALA A 396 -12.38 -0.04 15.46
C ALA A 396 -13.65 -0.81 15.02
N ILE A 397 -13.58 -1.61 13.96
CA ILE A 397 -14.67 -2.50 13.54
C ILE A 397 -14.66 -3.80 14.34
N LEU A 398 -13.46 -4.28 14.69
CA LEU A 398 -13.25 -5.56 15.36
C LEU A 398 -13.50 -5.48 16.87
N LEU A 399 -13.16 -4.36 17.49
CA LEU A 399 -13.24 -4.09 18.94
C LEU A 399 -14.58 -3.46 19.32
#